data_5282c7a27ceabf500fcd121217285ad2
#
_entry.id   5282c7a27ceabf500fcd121217285ad2
#
_cell.length_a   1.000
_cell.length_b   1.000
_cell.length_c   1.000
_cell.angle_alpha   90.00
_cell.angle_beta   90.00
_cell.angle_gamma   90.00
#
_symmetry.space_group_name_H-M   'P 1'
#
loop_
_entity.id
_entity.type
_entity.pdbx_description
1 polymer ?
#
loop_
_entity_poly.entity_id
_entity_poly.type
_entity_poly.pdbx_seq_one_letter_code
_entity_poly.pdbx_strand_id
1 'polypeptide(L)'
;MSKPFKLLPHLLACLFFICLISCKKKSSEPEYTPWGTPLEHPSGETTPPADSTISLSDIIAQGELIMLTINGPETYYDYHGHGMGLHFMLCENFAQRLGVKLRVEQCRDTAELTRRLINGDADII
;
A
#
# COMPACT_ATOMS: atom_id res chain seq x y z
N MET A 1 20.46 -36.78 58.02
CA MET A 1 19.28 -37.26 57.29
C MET A 1 18.68 -36.08 56.54
N SER A 2 18.66 -36.18 55.27
CA SER A 2 18.54 -35.21 54.21
C SER A 2 17.11 -34.68 53.99
N LYS A 3 16.95 -33.38 53.91
CA LYS A 3 15.80 -32.74 53.26
C LYS A 3 16.29 -31.67 52.30
N PRO A 4 16.49 -32.02 51.04
CA PRO A 4 16.64 -30.99 50.01
C PRO A 4 15.63 -31.21 48.85
N PHE A 5 14.32 -31.26 49.11
CA PHE A 5 13.38 -31.51 48.01
C PHE A 5 12.33 -30.41 47.80
N LYS A 6 12.43 -29.32 48.53
CA LYS A 6 11.46 -28.18 48.38
C LYS A 6 11.93 -27.05 47.47
N LEU A 7 13.19 -27.04 47.01
CA LEU A 7 13.72 -26.00 46.13
C LEU A 7 13.51 -26.27 44.63
N LEU A 8 13.26 -27.53 44.25
CA LEU A 8 13.13 -27.94 42.86
C LEU A 8 11.95 -27.29 42.12
N PRO A 9 10.74 -27.17 42.72
CA PRO A 9 9.63 -26.55 42.03
C PRO A 9 9.82 -25.01 41.82
N HIS A 10 10.52 -24.34 42.75
CA HIS A 10 10.81 -22.91 42.60
C HIS A 10 11.87 -22.64 41.54
N LEU A 11 12.85 -23.50 41.41
CA LEU A 11 13.86 -23.40 40.36
C LEU A 11 13.25 -23.64 38.97
N LEU A 12 12.33 -24.59 38.86
CA LEU A 12 11.59 -24.85 37.60
C LEU A 12 10.68 -23.71 37.22
N ALA A 13 10.02 -23.08 38.19
CA ALA A 13 9.16 -21.91 37.97
C ALA A 13 9.96 -20.67 37.50
N CYS A 14 11.14 -20.45 38.10
CA CYS A 14 12.04 -19.37 37.66
C CYS A 14 12.56 -19.59 36.22
N LEU A 15 12.90 -20.83 35.86
CA LEU A 15 13.34 -21.14 34.50
C LEU A 15 12.26 -20.94 33.46
N PHE A 16 11.00 -21.22 33.81
CA PHE A 16 9.84 -20.99 32.94
C PHE A 16 9.55 -19.49 32.78
N PHE A 17 9.77 -18.71 33.83
CA PHE A 17 9.57 -17.25 33.76
C PHE A 17 10.64 -16.53 32.94
N ILE A 18 11.88 -17.04 32.93
CA ILE A 18 12.99 -16.49 32.12
C ILE A 18 12.76 -16.75 30.62
N CYS A 19 12.13 -17.88 30.25
CA CYS A 19 11.78 -18.16 28.86
C CYS A 19 10.72 -17.21 28.28
N LEU A 20 9.86 -16.60 29.10
CA LEU A 20 8.82 -15.69 28.64
C LEU A 20 9.32 -14.26 28.35
N ILE A 21 10.52 -13.91 28.84
CA ILE A 21 11.11 -12.55 28.65
C ILE A 21 11.98 -12.49 27.39
N SER A 22 12.23 -13.62 26.73
CA SER A 22 12.98 -13.65 25.46
C SER A 22 12.10 -13.34 24.26
N CYS A 23 11.27 -12.30 24.37
CA CYS A 23 10.71 -11.63 23.21
C CYS A 23 11.83 -10.81 22.56
N LYS A 24 12.62 -11.44 21.69
CA LYS A 24 13.55 -10.74 20.82
C LYS A 24 12.73 -9.75 20.00
N LYS A 25 12.87 -8.48 20.32
CA LYS A 25 12.48 -7.36 19.45
C LYS A 25 13.16 -7.64 18.11
N LYS A 26 12.39 -8.04 17.10
CA LYS A 26 12.88 -8.23 15.75
C LYS A 26 13.41 -6.88 15.30
N SER A 27 14.73 -6.72 15.32
CA SER A 27 15.37 -5.59 14.66
C SER A 27 14.98 -5.69 13.21
N SER A 28 14.18 -4.75 12.73
CA SER A 28 13.89 -4.63 11.31
C SER A 28 15.21 -4.25 10.64
N GLU A 29 15.85 -5.23 10.00
CA GLU A 29 16.92 -4.91 9.05
C GLU A 29 16.34 -3.95 8.01
N PRO A 30 17.08 -2.91 7.63
CA PRO A 30 16.62 -1.98 6.60
C PRO A 30 16.39 -2.77 5.31
N GLU A 31 15.17 -2.69 4.82
CA GLU A 31 14.81 -3.27 3.51
C GLU A 31 15.42 -2.37 2.43
N TYR A 32 16.17 -2.97 1.50
CA TYR A 32 16.81 -2.26 0.42
C TYR A 32 16.01 -2.41 -0.88
N THR A 33 15.95 -1.33 -1.64
CA THR A 33 15.45 -1.41 -3.02
C THR A 33 16.35 -2.31 -3.87
N PRO A 34 15.87 -2.84 -5.03
CA PRO A 34 16.71 -3.61 -5.95
C PRO A 34 17.97 -2.87 -6.44
N TRP A 35 18.01 -1.55 -6.27
CA TRP A 35 19.13 -0.67 -6.64
C TRP A 35 20.08 -0.36 -5.47
N GLY A 36 19.91 -0.99 -4.30
CA GLY A 36 20.79 -0.86 -3.14
C GLY A 36 20.60 0.42 -2.31
N THR A 37 19.52 1.19 -2.53
CA THR A 37 19.16 2.32 -1.66
C THR A 37 18.30 1.84 -0.48
N PRO A 38 18.57 2.30 0.77
CA PRO A 38 17.70 1.98 1.90
C PRO A 38 16.28 2.49 1.63
N LEU A 39 15.28 1.64 1.89
CA LEU A 39 13.91 2.09 1.96
C LEU A 39 13.75 2.90 3.26
N GLU A 40 13.90 4.20 3.17
CA GLU A 40 13.48 5.08 4.26
C GLU A 40 11.95 5.03 4.30
N HIS A 41 11.43 4.26 5.23
CA HIS A 41 10.04 4.45 5.61
C HIS A 41 9.98 5.80 6.31
N PRO A 42 9.30 6.80 5.76
CA PRO A 42 9.10 8.04 6.48
C PRO A 42 8.36 7.69 7.77
N SER A 43 9.10 7.70 8.89
CA SER A 43 8.55 7.60 10.24
C SER A 43 7.91 8.94 10.62
N GLY A 44 7.08 9.44 9.75
CA GLY A 44 6.21 10.56 9.96
C GLY A 44 4.82 10.07 9.64
N GLU A 45 3.99 9.91 10.65
CA GLU A 45 2.54 9.99 10.48
C GLU A 45 2.25 11.36 9.84
N THR A 46 2.43 11.47 8.52
CA THR A 46 1.66 12.42 7.75
C THR A 46 0.26 11.84 7.75
N THR A 47 -0.49 12.19 8.79
CA THR A 47 -1.95 12.15 8.73
C THR A 47 -2.30 12.81 7.40
N PRO A 48 -2.88 12.09 6.43
CA PRO A 48 -3.36 12.75 5.21
C PRO A 48 -4.29 13.87 5.62
N PRO A 49 -4.30 15.01 4.93
CA PRO A 49 -5.27 16.04 5.22
C PRO A 49 -6.65 15.40 5.21
N ALA A 50 -7.39 15.60 6.29
CA ALA A 50 -8.62 14.87 6.65
C ALA A 50 -9.82 15.12 5.72
N ASP A 51 -9.61 15.58 4.48
CA ASP A 51 -10.70 16.15 3.68
C ASP A 51 -10.81 15.67 2.23
N SER A 52 -10.17 14.56 1.87
CA SER A 52 -10.39 13.95 0.54
C SER A 52 -10.15 12.43 0.57
N THR A 53 -10.78 11.76 1.50
CA THR A 53 -10.64 10.31 1.58
C THR A 53 -11.74 9.60 0.82
N ILE A 54 -11.62 9.57 -0.51
CA ILE A 54 -12.25 8.48 -1.25
C ILE A 54 -11.48 7.24 -0.82
N SER A 55 -12.13 6.37 -0.06
CA SER A 55 -11.52 5.12 0.38
C SER A 55 -11.63 4.07 -0.72
N LEU A 56 -10.77 3.06 -0.68
CA LEU A 56 -10.85 1.93 -1.60
C LEU A 56 -12.24 1.24 -1.54
N SER A 57 -12.87 1.23 -0.37
CA SER A 57 -14.23 0.71 -0.20
C SER A 57 -15.28 1.51 -0.97
N ASP A 58 -15.09 2.81 -1.11
CA ASP A 58 -16.01 3.68 -1.86
C ASP A 58 -15.89 3.42 -3.37
N ILE A 59 -14.67 3.24 -3.88
CA ILE A 59 -14.41 2.85 -5.27
C ILE A 59 -15.07 1.51 -5.58
N ILE A 60 -14.90 0.52 -4.71
CA ILE A 60 -15.54 -0.80 -4.89
C ILE A 60 -17.07 -0.67 -4.84
N ALA A 61 -17.61 0.12 -3.93
CA ALA A 61 -19.05 0.35 -3.83
C ALA A 61 -19.64 1.09 -5.04
N GLN A 62 -18.88 2.02 -5.62
CA GLN A 62 -19.24 2.72 -6.87
C GLN A 62 -19.15 1.80 -8.10
N GLY A 63 -18.31 0.76 -8.03
CA GLY A 63 -18.10 -0.18 -9.13
C GLY A 63 -17.25 0.37 -10.28
N GLU A 64 -16.59 1.52 -10.09
CA GLU A 64 -15.80 2.19 -11.12
C GLU A 64 -14.52 2.77 -10.52
N LEU A 65 -13.39 2.62 -11.24
CA LEU A 65 -12.10 3.24 -10.96
C LEU A 65 -11.83 4.29 -12.04
N ILE A 66 -11.66 5.54 -11.67
CA ILE A 66 -11.46 6.65 -12.60
C ILE A 66 -9.97 6.96 -12.71
N MET A 67 -9.44 6.75 -13.92
CA MET A 67 -8.04 7.07 -14.26
C MET A 67 -7.98 8.36 -15.07
N LEU A 68 -7.22 9.34 -14.60
CA LEU A 68 -6.80 10.48 -15.41
C LEU A 68 -5.47 10.20 -16.08
N THR A 69 -5.34 10.60 -17.32
CA THR A 69 -4.10 10.37 -18.08
C THR A 69 -3.90 11.46 -19.14
N ILE A 70 -2.69 11.51 -19.66
CA ILE A 70 -2.34 12.31 -20.84
C ILE A 70 -2.14 11.36 -22.01
N ASN A 71 -2.50 11.77 -23.20
CA ASN A 71 -2.26 10.95 -24.39
C ASN A 71 -0.77 10.74 -24.63
N GLY A 72 -0.38 9.48 -24.76
CA GLY A 72 1.01 9.10 -25.01
C GLY A 72 1.22 7.59 -25.12
N PRO A 73 2.29 7.14 -25.78
CA PRO A 73 2.51 5.73 -26.05
C PRO A 73 2.72 4.89 -24.78
N GLU A 74 3.24 5.48 -23.70
CA GLU A 74 3.45 4.80 -22.43
C GLU A 74 2.25 4.95 -21.48
N THR A 75 1.49 6.02 -21.62
CA THR A 75 0.38 6.35 -20.75
C THR A 75 -0.93 5.72 -21.23
N TYR A 76 -1.54 6.35 -22.24
CA TYR A 76 -2.77 5.88 -22.87
C TYR A 76 -2.88 6.43 -24.29
N TYR A 77 -3.27 5.57 -25.22
CA TYR A 77 -3.69 5.95 -26.58
C TYR A 77 -4.74 4.96 -27.09
N ASP A 78 -5.60 5.40 -27.97
CA ASP A 78 -6.55 4.53 -28.66
C ASP A 78 -5.92 3.98 -29.94
N TYR A 79 -6.04 2.65 -30.12
CA TYR A 79 -5.65 2.00 -31.34
C TYR A 79 -6.80 1.13 -31.86
N HIS A 80 -7.44 1.56 -32.91
CA HIS A 80 -8.60 0.88 -33.49
C HIS A 80 -9.74 0.59 -32.51
N GLY A 81 -10.02 1.53 -31.60
CA GLY A 81 -11.03 1.36 -30.57
C GLY A 81 -10.60 0.56 -29.35
N HIS A 82 -9.30 0.23 -29.26
CA HIS A 82 -8.73 -0.44 -28.09
C HIS A 82 -7.79 0.48 -27.34
N GLY A 83 -8.00 0.61 -26.05
CA GLY A 83 -7.07 1.33 -25.16
C GLY A 83 -5.74 0.60 -25.07
N MET A 84 -4.66 1.33 -25.24
CA MET A 84 -3.28 0.82 -25.21
C MET A 84 -2.42 1.74 -24.34
N GLY A 85 -1.29 1.23 -23.89
CA GLY A 85 -0.32 1.94 -23.05
C GLY A 85 -0.02 1.18 -21.76
N LEU A 86 1.19 1.34 -21.25
CA LEU A 86 1.62 0.61 -20.05
C LEU A 86 0.81 1.01 -18.82
N HIS A 87 0.62 2.32 -18.61
CA HIS A 87 -0.15 2.81 -17.46
C HIS A 87 -1.61 2.35 -17.54
N PHE A 88 -2.21 2.42 -18.73
CA PHE A 88 -3.56 1.92 -18.95
C PHE A 88 -3.69 0.44 -18.60
N MET A 89 -2.77 -0.42 -19.09
CA MET A 89 -2.80 -1.86 -18.80
C MET A 89 -2.64 -2.17 -17.31
N LEU A 90 -1.82 -1.40 -16.60
CA LEU A 90 -1.65 -1.54 -15.14
C LEU A 90 -2.94 -1.18 -14.40
N CYS A 91 -3.57 -0.05 -14.75
CA CYS A 91 -4.84 0.37 -14.15
C CYS A 91 -6.00 -0.57 -14.50
N GLU A 92 -6.04 -1.09 -15.73
CA GLU A 92 -7.03 -2.08 -16.13
C GLU A 92 -6.91 -3.38 -15.31
N ASN A 93 -5.68 -3.89 -15.16
CA ASN A 93 -5.41 -5.07 -14.34
C ASN A 93 -5.78 -4.83 -12.87
N PHE A 94 -5.50 -3.63 -12.35
CA PHE A 94 -5.87 -3.25 -11.00
C PHE A 94 -7.39 -3.19 -10.82
N ALA A 95 -8.11 -2.53 -11.72
CA ALA A 95 -9.56 -2.46 -11.70
C ALA A 95 -10.21 -3.85 -11.76
N GLN A 96 -9.68 -4.74 -12.63
CA GLN A 96 -10.15 -6.12 -12.73
C GLN A 96 -9.97 -6.89 -11.40
N ARG A 97 -8.84 -6.71 -10.71
CA ARG A 97 -8.59 -7.33 -9.40
C ARG A 97 -9.53 -6.82 -8.31
N LEU A 98 -9.94 -5.57 -8.38
CA LEU A 98 -10.94 -4.98 -7.49
C LEU A 98 -12.38 -5.38 -7.85
N GLY A 99 -12.60 -5.94 -9.03
CA GLY A 99 -13.93 -6.25 -9.53
C GLY A 99 -14.73 -5.04 -9.99
N VAL A 100 -14.06 -3.94 -10.36
CA VAL A 100 -14.66 -2.68 -10.81
C VAL A 100 -14.32 -2.41 -12.28
N LYS A 101 -15.04 -1.49 -12.92
CA LYS A 101 -14.75 -1.04 -14.28
C LYS A 101 -13.70 0.05 -14.26
N LEU A 102 -12.77 0.06 -15.23
CA LEU A 102 -11.88 1.18 -15.45
C LEU A 102 -12.55 2.22 -16.36
N ARG A 103 -12.60 3.48 -15.91
CA ARG A 103 -12.97 4.64 -16.72
C ARG A 103 -11.73 5.49 -16.95
N VAL A 104 -11.38 5.72 -18.21
CA VAL A 104 -10.24 6.55 -18.59
C VAL A 104 -10.71 7.91 -19.06
N GLU A 105 -10.14 8.95 -18.48
CA GLU A 105 -10.37 10.33 -18.88
C GLU A 105 -9.04 11.00 -19.25
N GLN A 106 -8.99 11.63 -20.42
CA GLN A 106 -7.80 12.28 -20.91
C GLN A 106 -7.78 13.76 -20.50
N CYS A 107 -6.62 14.20 -20.01
CA CYS A 107 -6.31 15.58 -19.73
C CYS A 107 -5.42 16.15 -20.83
N ARG A 108 -5.48 17.48 -21.03
CA ARG A 108 -4.67 18.17 -22.02
C ARG A 108 -3.21 18.29 -21.61
N ASP A 109 -2.99 18.49 -20.31
CA ASP A 109 -1.68 18.71 -19.74
C ASP A 109 -1.59 18.23 -18.28
N THR A 110 -0.39 18.21 -17.75
CA THR A 110 -0.11 17.79 -16.37
C THR A 110 -0.74 18.70 -15.32
N ALA A 111 -0.90 19.98 -15.62
CA ALA A 111 -1.50 20.94 -14.68
C ALA A 111 -3.00 20.65 -14.51
N GLU A 112 -3.71 20.36 -15.60
CA GLU A 112 -5.11 19.93 -15.55
C GLU A 112 -5.26 18.61 -14.79
N LEU A 113 -4.39 17.64 -15.06
CA LEU A 113 -4.38 16.34 -14.42
C LEU A 113 -4.21 16.47 -12.90
N THR A 114 -3.21 17.23 -12.44
CA THR A 114 -2.96 17.47 -11.02
C THR A 114 -4.14 18.19 -10.36
N ARG A 115 -4.67 19.22 -11.00
CA ARG A 115 -5.81 19.98 -10.46
C ARG A 115 -7.05 19.09 -10.29
N ARG A 116 -7.35 18.25 -11.27
CA ARG A 116 -8.50 17.35 -11.23
C ARG A 116 -8.35 16.27 -10.18
N LEU A 117 -7.14 15.73 -10.00
CA LEU A 117 -6.87 14.77 -8.94
C LEU A 117 -7.07 15.40 -7.55
N ILE A 118 -6.53 16.60 -7.32
CA ILE A 118 -6.69 17.32 -6.04
C ILE A 118 -8.17 17.64 -5.76
N ASN A 119 -8.94 17.92 -6.78
CA ASN A 119 -10.38 18.18 -6.65
C ASN A 119 -11.21 16.90 -6.37
N GLY A 120 -10.61 15.72 -6.45
CA GLY A 120 -11.33 14.46 -6.29
C GLY A 120 -12.13 14.03 -7.53
N ASP A 121 -11.78 14.56 -8.71
CA ASP A 121 -12.45 14.19 -9.97
C ASP A 121 -12.01 12.80 -10.46
N ALA A 122 -11.00 12.20 -9.85
CA ALA A 122 -10.49 10.88 -10.18
C ALA A 122 -9.75 10.21 -9.03
N ASP A 123 -9.55 8.91 -9.17
CA ASP A 123 -8.97 8.04 -8.14
C ASP A 123 -7.48 7.80 -8.37
N ILE A 124 -7.01 7.83 -9.63
CA ILE A 124 -5.63 7.50 -10.01
C ILE A 124 -5.17 8.29 -11.25
N ILE A 125 -3.85 8.53 -11.34
CA ILE A 125 -3.19 9.17 -12.47
C ILE A 125 -1.96 8.37 -12.92
#